data_ce4473e45a53163202f2e7b12c84df0f
#
_entry.id   ce4473e45a53163202f2e7b12c84df0f
#
_cell.length_a   1.000
_cell.length_b   1.000
_cell.length_c   1.000
_cell.angle_alpha   90.00
_cell.angle_beta   90.00
_cell.angle_gamma   90.00
#
_symmetry.space_group_name_H-M   'P 1'
#
loop_
_entity.id
_entity.type
_entity.pdbx_description
1 polymer ?
#
loop_
_entity_poly.entity_id
_entity_poly.type
_entity_poly.pdbx_seq_one_letter_code
_entity_poly.pdbx_strand_id
1 'polypeptide(L)'
;NIGLINSLATYARVNKYGFIEAPYRIVDKSDAQNPRVTDEVRYFTADEEDDFVVAQANEPLDSEGHFMNKMVSGRFREETSEFEQKNIDLMDVSPRMVFSVATSMIPFLQNDDANRALMGSNMQRQAVPLMLTEAPVVGTGMEDKAAYDSGVCVVAKHAGVVERSSSKLIIVKCDDGTRDEYRLTKFSRSNQSNCYNQRPIVFKDERVEAGQVLADGPSTKNGEIALGKNPLIGFMTWEGYNYEDAVLLSERLVQE
;
A
#
# COMPACT_ATOMS: atom_id res chain seq x y z
N ASN A 1 13.85 -3.45 -14.09
CA ASN A 1 13.54 -2.49 -13.00
C ASN A 1 12.06 -2.45 -12.62
N ILE A 2 11.17 -2.86 -13.51
CA ILE A 2 9.72 -2.76 -13.28
C ILE A 2 9.23 -3.67 -12.15
N GLY A 3 9.86 -4.80 -11.91
CA GLY A 3 9.55 -5.71 -10.81
C GLY A 3 9.68 -5.11 -9.41
N LEU A 4 10.42 -4.00 -9.24
CA LEU A 4 10.53 -3.26 -7.98
C LEU A 4 9.35 -2.29 -7.76
N ILE A 5 8.60 -1.96 -8.82
CA ILE A 5 7.47 -1.04 -8.78
C ILE A 5 6.16 -1.78 -8.56
N ASN A 6 6.03 -3.00 -9.09
CA ASN A 6 4.79 -3.77 -9.06
C ASN A 6 4.68 -4.68 -7.82
N SER A 7 3.50 -5.26 -7.62
CA SER A 7 3.20 -6.23 -6.55
C SER A 7 2.94 -7.64 -7.06
N LEU A 8 3.35 -7.97 -8.28
CA LEU A 8 3.10 -9.30 -8.85
C LEU A 8 3.63 -10.42 -7.95
N ALA A 9 4.81 -10.23 -7.35
CA ALA A 9 5.43 -11.24 -6.48
C ALA A 9 4.58 -11.59 -5.24
N THR A 10 3.72 -10.69 -4.76
CA THR A 10 2.85 -10.95 -3.60
C THR A 10 1.63 -11.79 -3.96
N TYR A 11 1.23 -11.81 -5.22
CA TYR A 11 0.10 -12.59 -5.76
C TYR A 11 0.55 -13.89 -6.43
N ALA A 12 1.77 -13.92 -6.97
CA ALA A 12 2.32 -15.05 -7.68
C ALA A 12 2.68 -16.22 -6.75
N ARG A 13 2.75 -17.41 -7.30
CA ARG A 13 3.30 -18.60 -6.66
C ARG A 13 4.35 -19.26 -7.55
N VAL A 14 5.16 -20.13 -6.96
CA VAL A 14 6.13 -20.94 -7.69
C VAL A 14 5.56 -22.35 -7.85
N ASN A 15 5.53 -22.87 -9.07
CA ASN A 15 5.07 -24.22 -9.35
C ASN A 15 6.14 -25.27 -8.99
N LYS A 16 5.77 -26.56 -9.13
CA LYS A 16 6.66 -27.69 -8.83
C LYS A 16 7.94 -27.76 -9.70
N TYR A 17 7.95 -27.04 -10.80
CA TYR A 17 9.10 -26.97 -11.72
C TYR A 17 9.99 -25.74 -11.47
N GLY A 18 9.60 -24.84 -10.57
CA GLY A 18 10.31 -23.61 -10.28
C GLY A 18 9.89 -22.40 -11.12
N PHE A 19 8.86 -22.50 -11.95
CA PHE A 19 8.32 -21.38 -12.70
C PHE A 19 7.34 -20.56 -11.87
N ILE A 20 7.29 -19.26 -12.15
CA ILE A 20 6.35 -18.33 -11.53
C ILE A 20 5.01 -18.45 -12.25
N GLU A 21 3.94 -18.59 -11.48
CA GLU A 21 2.56 -18.56 -11.95
C GLU A 21 1.83 -17.36 -11.34
N ALA A 22 1.10 -16.62 -12.19
CA ALA A 22 0.26 -15.51 -11.77
C ALA A 22 -1.22 -15.91 -11.69
N PRO A 23 -2.01 -15.32 -10.77
CA PRO A 23 -3.43 -15.63 -10.63
C PRO A 23 -4.27 -14.84 -11.61
N TYR A 24 -5.28 -15.48 -12.20
CA TYR A 24 -6.29 -14.88 -13.06
C TYR A 24 -7.68 -15.42 -12.71
N ARG A 25 -8.69 -14.58 -12.87
CA ARG A 25 -10.10 -14.98 -12.79
C ARG A 25 -10.54 -15.56 -14.14
N ILE A 26 -11.25 -16.65 -14.10
CA ILE A 26 -11.74 -17.34 -15.30
C ILE A 26 -13.02 -16.66 -15.78
N VAL A 27 -13.11 -16.45 -17.09
CA VAL A 27 -14.33 -15.98 -17.75
C VAL A 27 -15.10 -17.17 -18.31
N ASP A 28 -16.32 -17.35 -17.82
CA ASP A 28 -17.23 -18.39 -18.32
C ASP A 28 -17.91 -17.90 -19.61
N LYS A 29 -17.72 -18.65 -20.69
CA LYS A 29 -18.26 -18.39 -22.02
C LYS A 29 -19.44 -19.32 -22.37
N SER A 30 -20.13 -19.87 -21.39
CA SER A 30 -21.31 -20.71 -21.62
C SER A 30 -22.38 -19.95 -22.39
N ASP A 31 -22.52 -18.64 -22.17
CA ASP A 31 -23.23 -17.72 -23.04
C ASP A 31 -22.23 -16.87 -23.84
N ALA A 32 -22.06 -17.21 -25.12
CA ALA A 32 -21.10 -16.55 -25.99
C ALA A 32 -21.40 -15.05 -26.24
N GLN A 33 -22.63 -14.60 -26.00
CA GLN A 33 -23.02 -13.20 -26.17
C GLN A 33 -22.87 -12.38 -24.90
N ASN A 34 -22.84 -13.02 -23.73
CA ASN A 34 -22.76 -12.36 -22.43
C ASN A 34 -21.84 -13.13 -21.47
N PRO A 35 -20.52 -13.15 -21.73
CA PRO A 35 -19.57 -13.87 -20.89
C PRO A 35 -19.55 -13.32 -19.47
N ARG A 36 -19.36 -14.22 -18.50
CA ARG A 36 -19.38 -13.92 -17.08
C ARG A 36 -18.01 -14.14 -16.44
N VAL A 37 -17.52 -13.16 -15.71
CA VAL A 37 -16.33 -13.30 -14.86
C VAL A 37 -16.70 -14.10 -13.61
N THR A 38 -16.02 -15.21 -13.39
CA THR A 38 -16.25 -16.08 -12.22
C THR A 38 -15.35 -15.68 -11.05
N ASP A 39 -15.67 -16.19 -9.85
CA ASP A 39 -14.79 -16.06 -8.68
C ASP A 39 -13.72 -17.15 -8.63
N GLU A 40 -13.70 -18.06 -9.61
CA GLU A 40 -12.67 -19.08 -9.75
C GLU A 40 -11.35 -18.42 -10.17
N VAL A 41 -10.32 -18.60 -9.33
CA VAL A 41 -8.96 -18.11 -9.61
C VAL A 41 -8.09 -19.30 -10.00
N ARG A 42 -7.47 -19.22 -11.18
CA ARG A 42 -6.46 -20.16 -11.64
C ARG A 42 -5.12 -19.47 -11.81
N TYR A 43 -4.07 -20.26 -11.68
CA TYR A 43 -2.70 -19.79 -11.83
C TYR A 43 -2.15 -20.30 -13.15
N PHE A 44 -1.57 -19.41 -13.93
CA PHE A 44 -0.97 -19.67 -15.23
C PHE A 44 0.48 -19.23 -15.26
N THR A 45 1.32 -19.98 -15.96
CA THR A 45 2.66 -19.55 -16.34
C THR A 45 2.58 -18.54 -17.49
N ALA A 46 3.67 -17.82 -17.77
CA ALA A 46 3.68 -16.80 -18.82
C ALA A 46 3.41 -17.38 -20.21
N ASP A 47 3.91 -18.57 -20.49
CA ASP A 47 3.69 -19.27 -21.75
C ASP A 47 2.23 -19.75 -21.93
N GLU A 48 1.58 -20.15 -20.85
CA GLU A 48 0.16 -20.50 -20.87
C GLU A 48 -0.72 -19.24 -21.02
N GLU A 49 -0.35 -18.12 -20.38
CA GLU A 49 -1.09 -16.86 -20.44
C GLU A 49 -1.06 -16.24 -21.84
N ASP A 50 0.01 -16.42 -22.60
CA ASP A 50 0.17 -15.92 -23.95
C ASP A 50 -0.92 -16.42 -24.95
N ASP A 51 -1.58 -17.52 -24.65
CA ASP A 51 -2.65 -18.07 -25.48
C ASP A 51 -4.03 -17.46 -25.18
N PHE A 52 -4.15 -16.62 -24.14
CA PHE A 52 -5.41 -16.07 -23.67
C PHE A 52 -5.49 -14.55 -23.81
N VAL A 53 -6.70 -14.04 -24.02
CA VAL A 53 -6.99 -12.60 -23.94
C VAL A 53 -7.37 -12.27 -22.49
N VAL A 54 -6.59 -11.39 -21.87
CA VAL A 54 -6.74 -11.02 -20.46
C VAL A 54 -7.32 -9.62 -20.32
N ALA A 55 -8.48 -9.49 -19.67
CA ALA A 55 -9.09 -8.20 -19.36
C ALA A 55 -8.42 -7.54 -18.14
N GLN A 56 -8.43 -6.22 -18.10
CA GLN A 56 -7.96 -5.45 -16.95
C GLN A 56 -8.90 -5.63 -15.75
N ALA A 57 -8.31 -5.62 -14.54
CA ALA A 57 -9.06 -5.84 -13.29
C ALA A 57 -10.05 -4.71 -12.94
N ASN A 58 -9.90 -3.53 -13.52
CA ASN A 58 -10.75 -2.36 -13.27
C ASN A 58 -11.90 -2.21 -14.28
N GLU A 59 -12.09 -3.15 -15.20
CA GLU A 59 -13.25 -3.12 -16.08
C GLU A 59 -14.56 -3.24 -15.30
N PRO A 60 -15.57 -2.40 -15.62
CA PRO A 60 -16.82 -2.41 -14.89
C PRO A 60 -17.61 -3.69 -15.17
N LEU A 61 -17.99 -4.36 -14.08
CA LEU A 61 -18.84 -5.55 -14.07
C LEU A 61 -20.19 -5.21 -13.44
N ASP A 62 -21.23 -5.89 -13.86
CA ASP A 62 -22.52 -5.84 -13.19
C ASP A 62 -22.56 -6.70 -11.92
N SER A 63 -23.70 -6.74 -11.23
CA SER A 63 -23.87 -7.52 -9.98
C SER A 63 -23.76 -9.04 -10.17
N GLU A 64 -23.89 -9.51 -11.41
CA GLU A 64 -23.80 -10.94 -11.76
C GLU A 64 -22.43 -11.31 -12.33
N GLY A 65 -21.54 -10.32 -12.56
CA GLY A 65 -20.19 -10.49 -13.05
C GLY A 65 -20.06 -10.42 -14.58
N HIS A 66 -21.03 -9.88 -15.28
CA HIS A 66 -20.94 -9.63 -16.72
C HIS A 66 -20.28 -8.29 -17.03
N PHE A 67 -19.58 -8.20 -18.16
CA PHE A 67 -18.99 -6.96 -18.62
C PHE A 67 -20.09 -5.95 -19.04
N MET A 68 -20.01 -4.74 -18.51
CA MET A 68 -20.95 -3.67 -18.86
C MET A 68 -20.67 -3.08 -20.25
N ASN A 69 -19.41 -3.12 -20.70
CA ASN A 69 -18.96 -2.59 -21.98
C ASN A 69 -18.85 -3.70 -23.02
N LYS A 70 -19.27 -3.43 -24.27
CA LYS A 70 -19.09 -4.37 -25.38
C LYS A 70 -17.64 -4.51 -25.82
N MET A 71 -16.86 -3.41 -25.67
CA MET A 71 -15.42 -3.39 -25.88
C MET A 71 -14.76 -3.30 -24.52
N VAL A 72 -13.83 -4.18 -24.24
CA VAL A 72 -13.16 -4.36 -22.97
C VAL A 72 -11.67 -4.14 -23.18
N SER A 73 -11.07 -3.30 -22.34
CA SER A 73 -9.63 -3.10 -22.37
C SER A 73 -8.90 -4.33 -21.85
N GLY A 74 -7.99 -4.83 -22.64
CA GLY A 74 -7.27 -6.06 -22.33
C GLY A 74 -5.92 -6.13 -23.01
N ARG A 75 -5.24 -7.24 -22.78
CA ARG A 75 -3.99 -7.57 -23.46
C ARG A 75 -4.05 -8.97 -24.04
N PHE A 76 -3.35 -9.12 -25.14
CA PHE A 76 -3.07 -10.40 -25.76
C PHE A 76 -1.58 -10.43 -26.08
N ARG A 77 -0.83 -11.30 -25.42
CA ARG A 77 0.64 -11.30 -25.44
C ARG A 77 1.20 -9.94 -25.03
N GLU A 78 1.99 -9.28 -25.89
CA GLU A 78 2.59 -7.96 -25.62
C GLU A 78 1.73 -6.78 -26.07
N GLU A 79 0.62 -7.03 -26.78
CA GLU A 79 -0.25 -5.98 -27.30
C GLU A 79 -1.40 -5.66 -26.33
N THR A 80 -1.54 -4.37 -26.03
CA THR A 80 -2.69 -3.86 -25.27
C THR A 80 -3.67 -3.24 -26.25
N SER A 81 -4.93 -3.71 -26.24
CA SER A 81 -5.97 -3.26 -27.16
C SER A 81 -7.36 -3.39 -26.53
N GLU A 82 -8.37 -2.92 -27.24
CA GLU A 82 -9.77 -3.18 -26.90
C GLU A 82 -10.25 -4.44 -27.62
N PHE A 83 -10.86 -5.35 -26.89
CA PHE A 83 -11.38 -6.61 -27.39
C PHE A 83 -12.90 -6.66 -27.22
N GLU A 84 -13.59 -7.35 -28.11
CA GLU A 84 -14.99 -7.68 -27.86
C GLU A 84 -15.10 -8.63 -26.66
N GLN A 85 -16.09 -8.38 -25.79
CA GLN A 85 -16.30 -9.14 -24.55
C GLN A 85 -16.30 -10.68 -24.77
N LYS A 86 -16.79 -11.16 -25.90
CA LYS A 86 -16.84 -12.60 -26.25
C LYS A 86 -15.45 -13.25 -26.41
N ASN A 87 -14.43 -12.42 -26.69
CA ASN A 87 -13.07 -12.90 -26.91
C ASN A 87 -12.24 -12.94 -25.61
N ILE A 88 -12.74 -12.37 -24.52
CA ILE A 88 -12.03 -12.35 -23.24
C ILE A 88 -12.07 -13.73 -22.61
N ASP A 89 -10.90 -14.26 -22.23
CA ASP A 89 -10.75 -15.57 -21.62
C ASP A 89 -10.50 -15.48 -20.11
N LEU A 90 -9.71 -14.49 -19.72
CA LEU A 90 -9.27 -14.28 -18.35
C LEU A 90 -9.46 -12.81 -17.93
N MET A 91 -9.46 -12.57 -16.63
CA MET A 91 -9.44 -11.23 -16.06
C MET A 91 -8.42 -11.17 -14.93
N ASP A 92 -7.66 -10.07 -14.84
CA ASP A 92 -6.75 -9.84 -13.72
C ASP A 92 -7.51 -9.86 -12.38
N VAL A 93 -6.90 -10.45 -11.35
CA VAL A 93 -7.55 -10.60 -10.03
C VAL A 93 -7.74 -9.26 -9.33
N SER A 94 -6.76 -8.34 -9.43
CA SER A 94 -6.80 -7.08 -8.73
C SER A 94 -5.96 -6.00 -9.44
N PRO A 95 -6.43 -4.75 -9.51
CA PRO A 95 -5.63 -3.63 -10.01
C PRO A 95 -4.41 -3.33 -9.12
N ARG A 96 -4.40 -3.80 -7.87
CA ARG A 96 -3.28 -3.64 -6.92
C ARG A 96 -2.03 -4.42 -7.31
N MET A 97 -2.11 -5.35 -8.25
CA MET A 97 -0.95 -6.07 -8.78
C MET A 97 0.00 -5.17 -9.56
N VAL A 98 -0.49 -4.06 -10.12
CA VAL A 98 0.27 -3.16 -11.00
C VAL A 98 1.33 -2.38 -10.23
N PHE A 99 1.01 -1.93 -8.99
CA PHE A 99 1.91 -1.12 -8.17
C PHE A 99 2.18 -1.77 -6.82
N SER A 100 3.41 -1.62 -6.34
CA SER A 100 3.77 -1.98 -4.96
C SER A 100 3.13 -1.00 -3.98
N VAL A 101 3.10 -1.36 -2.69
CA VAL A 101 2.59 -0.48 -1.64
C VAL A 101 3.35 0.85 -1.61
N ALA A 102 4.68 0.81 -1.70
CA ALA A 102 5.50 2.03 -1.70
C ALA A 102 5.18 2.92 -2.91
N THR A 103 5.07 2.34 -4.10
CA THR A 103 4.72 3.07 -5.33
C THR A 103 3.32 3.67 -5.25
N SER A 104 2.36 2.97 -4.65
CA SER A 104 0.98 3.46 -4.50
C SER A 104 0.84 4.64 -3.52
N MET A 105 1.87 4.92 -2.73
CA MET A 105 1.93 6.10 -1.85
C MET A 105 2.53 7.34 -2.51
N ILE A 106 2.98 7.27 -3.76
CA ILE A 106 3.50 8.43 -4.50
C ILE A 106 2.34 9.24 -5.07
N PRO A 107 2.09 10.48 -4.60
CA PRO A 107 1.05 11.32 -5.16
C PRO A 107 1.42 11.75 -6.58
N PHE A 108 0.41 11.87 -7.47
CA PHE A 108 0.58 12.25 -8.88
C PHE A 108 1.54 11.34 -9.66
N LEU A 109 1.57 10.06 -9.33
CA LEU A 109 2.46 9.07 -9.96
C LEU A 109 2.37 9.06 -11.49
N GLN A 110 1.19 9.30 -12.05
CA GLN A 110 0.96 9.35 -13.49
C GLN A 110 1.75 10.46 -14.22
N ASN A 111 2.22 11.47 -13.48
CA ASN A 111 3.01 12.58 -14.02
C ASN A 111 4.52 12.32 -13.95
N ASP A 112 4.94 11.23 -13.29
CA ASP A 112 6.33 10.88 -13.11
C ASP A 112 6.83 9.91 -14.18
N ASP A 113 8.08 10.06 -14.59
CA ASP A 113 8.77 9.05 -15.38
C ASP A 113 8.97 7.77 -14.56
N ALA A 114 8.88 6.61 -15.21
CA ALA A 114 8.99 5.30 -14.56
C ALA A 114 10.31 5.13 -13.79
N ASN A 115 11.42 5.63 -14.33
CA ASN A 115 12.72 5.56 -13.66
C ASN A 115 12.75 6.39 -12.37
N ARG A 116 12.13 7.58 -12.38
CA ARG A 116 12.05 8.44 -11.18
C ARG A 116 11.05 7.90 -10.16
N ALA A 117 9.97 7.29 -10.59
CA ALA A 117 9.05 6.58 -9.71
C ALA A 117 9.73 5.41 -8.99
N LEU A 118 10.58 4.64 -9.70
CA LEU A 118 11.39 3.58 -9.11
C LEU A 118 12.34 4.12 -8.03
N MET A 119 13.05 5.21 -8.33
CA MET A 119 13.97 5.84 -7.36
C MET A 119 13.21 6.32 -6.12
N GLY A 120 12.09 7.02 -6.30
CA GLY A 120 11.24 7.51 -5.22
C GLY A 120 10.67 6.39 -4.35
N SER A 121 10.17 5.32 -4.96
CA SER A 121 9.69 4.12 -4.27
C SER A 121 10.79 3.48 -3.40
N ASN A 122 12.01 3.38 -3.92
CA ASN A 122 13.15 2.87 -3.17
C ASN A 122 13.55 3.80 -2.02
N MET A 123 13.53 5.12 -2.23
CA MET A 123 13.88 6.11 -1.21
C MET A 123 12.88 6.09 -0.03
N GLN A 124 11.59 5.87 -0.26
CA GLN A 124 10.61 5.71 0.81
C GLN A 124 11.01 4.61 1.81
N ARG A 125 11.56 3.50 1.31
CA ARG A 125 12.01 2.38 2.14
C ARG A 125 13.28 2.66 2.94
N GLN A 126 14.01 3.72 2.61
CA GLN A 126 15.25 4.14 3.26
C GLN A 126 15.03 5.33 4.21
N ALA A 127 13.79 5.80 4.37
CA ALA A 127 13.47 6.92 5.24
C ALA A 127 13.82 6.60 6.71
N VAL A 128 14.57 7.49 7.35
CA VAL A 128 14.92 7.36 8.78
C VAL A 128 13.72 7.74 9.63
N PRO A 129 13.32 6.94 10.61
CA PRO A 129 12.27 7.31 11.55
C PRO A 129 12.64 8.55 12.36
N LEU A 130 11.87 9.61 12.20
CA LEU A 130 12.07 10.85 12.93
C LEU A 130 11.42 10.80 14.31
N MET A 131 11.88 11.63 15.25
CA MET A 131 11.27 11.74 16.57
C MET A 131 9.88 12.39 16.49
N LEU A 132 9.73 13.40 15.66
CA LEU A 132 8.47 14.09 15.39
C LEU A 132 8.24 14.10 13.88
N THR A 133 7.42 13.20 13.40
CA THR A 133 7.02 13.11 12.00
C THR A 133 5.77 13.94 11.73
N GLU A 134 5.53 14.26 10.47
CA GLU A 134 4.31 14.92 10.01
C GLU A 134 3.63 14.04 8.96
N ALA A 135 2.31 13.92 9.07
CA ALA A 135 1.52 13.28 8.03
C ALA A 135 1.62 14.09 6.73
N PRO A 136 1.68 13.47 5.55
CA PRO A 136 1.77 14.18 4.29
C PRO A 136 0.50 15.03 4.06
N VAL A 137 0.68 16.27 3.62
CA VAL A 137 -0.44 17.17 3.28
C VAL A 137 -1.16 16.68 2.03
N VAL A 138 -0.42 16.10 1.09
CA VAL A 138 -0.96 15.48 -0.13
C VAL A 138 -0.61 14.00 -0.09
N GLY A 139 -1.63 13.16 -0.08
CA GLY A 139 -1.50 11.71 -0.02
C GLY A 139 -2.37 11.02 -1.08
N THR A 140 -2.27 9.71 -1.13
CA THR A 140 -3.00 8.85 -2.09
C THR A 140 -4.14 8.08 -1.46
N GLY A 141 -4.32 8.13 -0.13
CA GLY A 141 -5.29 7.34 0.63
C GLY A 141 -4.81 5.93 0.99
N MET A 142 -3.56 5.59 0.68
CA MET A 142 -2.95 4.30 1.07
C MET A 142 -2.18 4.38 2.38
N GLU A 143 -1.94 5.56 2.90
CA GLU A 143 -1.07 5.80 4.05
C GLU A 143 -1.61 5.15 5.34
N ASP A 144 -2.89 5.31 5.62
CA ASP A 144 -3.56 4.75 6.79
C ASP A 144 -3.64 3.21 6.70
N LYS A 145 -4.03 2.69 5.53
CA LYS A 145 -4.08 1.25 5.31
C LYS A 145 -2.71 0.60 5.39
N ALA A 146 -1.69 1.22 4.81
CA ALA A 146 -0.31 0.72 4.87
C ALA A 146 0.22 0.71 6.31
N ALA A 147 -0.05 1.76 7.10
CA ALA A 147 0.32 1.82 8.51
C ALA A 147 -0.38 0.75 9.34
N TYR A 148 -1.68 0.55 9.13
CA TYR A 148 -2.47 -0.45 9.82
C TYR A 148 -1.99 -1.88 9.52
N ASP A 149 -1.87 -2.22 8.23
CA ASP A 149 -1.52 -3.58 7.78
C ASP A 149 -0.05 -3.93 8.07
N SER A 150 0.84 -2.93 8.20
CA SER A 150 2.25 -3.16 8.56
C SER A 150 2.46 -3.67 9.98
N GLY A 151 1.47 -3.46 10.87
CA GLY A 151 1.55 -3.85 12.27
C GLY A 151 2.50 -3.01 13.13
N VAL A 152 2.99 -1.86 12.62
CA VAL A 152 3.85 -0.94 13.40
C VAL A 152 3.06 -0.15 14.44
N CYS A 153 1.77 0.09 14.17
CA CYS A 153 0.83 0.72 15.10
C CYS A 153 0.21 -0.32 16.02
N VAL A 154 -0.08 0.07 17.24
CA VAL A 154 -0.83 -0.75 18.19
C VAL A 154 -2.32 -0.47 18.01
N VAL A 155 -3.08 -1.52 17.74
CA VAL A 155 -4.51 -1.45 17.41
C VAL A 155 -5.32 -2.13 18.49
N ALA A 156 -6.49 -1.57 18.83
CA ALA A 156 -7.43 -2.14 19.79
C ALA A 156 -8.03 -3.45 19.25
N LYS A 157 -7.99 -4.50 20.05
CA LYS A 157 -8.61 -5.79 19.70
C LYS A 157 -10.12 -5.75 19.93
N HIS A 158 -10.55 -5.11 21.03
CA HIS A 158 -11.94 -5.01 21.42
C HIS A 158 -12.29 -3.55 21.71
N ALA A 159 -13.58 -3.22 21.62
CA ALA A 159 -14.11 -1.93 22.03
C ALA A 159 -14.13 -1.81 23.56
N GLY A 160 -13.91 -0.60 24.08
CA GLY A 160 -13.89 -0.37 25.51
C GLY A 160 -13.50 1.04 25.91
N VAL A 161 -13.08 1.21 27.15
CA VAL A 161 -12.60 2.48 27.71
C VAL A 161 -11.18 2.32 28.19
N VAL A 162 -10.32 3.28 27.88
CA VAL A 162 -8.92 3.29 28.32
C VAL A 162 -8.84 3.53 29.82
N GLU A 163 -8.51 2.50 30.58
CA GLU A 163 -8.34 2.57 32.03
C GLU A 163 -7.01 3.26 32.41
N ARG A 164 -5.96 2.96 31.62
CA ARG A 164 -4.62 3.51 31.83
C ARG A 164 -3.91 3.72 30.51
N SER A 165 -3.33 4.90 30.32
CA SER A 165 -2.41 5.20 29.24
C SER A 165 -1.09 5.68 29.80
N SER A 166 0.00 4.99 29.45
CA SER A 166 1.37 5.36 29.83
C SER A 166 2.31 5.11 28.67
N SER A 167 3.52 5.66 28.74
CA SER A 167 4.51 5.48 27.68
C SER A 167 4.89 4.02 27.38
N LYS A 168 4.65 3.09 28.30
CA LYS A 168 5.04 1.66 28.17
C LYS A 168 3.86 0.70 28.09
N LEU A 169 2.68 1.15 28.54
CA LEU A 169 1.51 0.26 28.69
C LEU A 169 0.21 1.02 28.53
N ILE A 170 -0.67 0.48 27.71
CA ILE A 170 -2.06 0.89 27.60
C ILE A 170 -2.93 -0.26 28.11
N ILE A 171 -3.91 0.04 28.98
CA ILE A 171 -4.90 -0.91 29.45
C ILE A 171 -6.27 -0.43 29.03
N VAL A 172 -6.99 -1.28 28.31
CA VAL A 172 -8.37 -1.03 27.88
C VAL A 172 -9.28 -1.97 28.65
N LYS A 173 -10.28 -1.41 29.32
CA LYS A 173 -11.38 -2.16 29.91
C LYS A 173 -12.44 -2.36 28.83
N CYS A 174 -12.56 -3.59 28.34
CA CYS A 174 -13.48 -3.94 27.29
C CYS A 174 -14.95 -3.93 27.77
N ASP A 175 -15.88 -3.77 26.83
CA ASP A 175 -17.32 -3.72 27.12
C ASP A 175 -17.84 -5.07 27.66
N ASP A 176 -17.15 -6.19 27.40
CA ASP A 176 -17.43 -7.53 27.95
C ASP A 176 -16.91 -7.73 29.39
N GLY A 177 -16.26 -6.72 29.97
CA GLY A 177 -15.68 -6.73 31.31
C GLY A 177 -14.25 -7.30 31.39
N THR A 178 -13.68 -7.76 30.28
CA THR A 178 -12.28 -8.18 30.21
C THR A 178 -11.34 -6.98 30.17
N ARG A 179 -10.05 -7.23 30.37
CA ARG A 179 -8.99 -6.20 30.27
C ARG A 179 -7.99 -6.61 29.23
N ASP A 180 -7.77 -5.73 28.26
CA ASP A 180 -6.70 -5.87 27.28
C ASP A 180 -5.49 -5.04 27.68
N GLU A 181 -4.32 -5.66 27.70
CA GLU A 181 -3.05 -5.02 27.98
C GLU A 181 -2.20 -4.92 26.71
N TYR A 182 -1.81 -3.69 26.34
CA TYR A 182 -0.95 -3.41 25.19
C TYR A 182 0.39 -2.85 25.67
N ARG A 183 1.45 -3.66 25.55
CA ARG A 183 2.82 -3.25 25.86
C ARG A 183 3.45 -2.55 24.68
N LEU A 184 3.98 -1.35 24.89
CA LEU A 184 4.58 -0.52 23.86
C LEU A 184 6.09 -0.76 23.79
N THR A 185 6.60 -0.90 22.57
CA THR A 185 8.04 -0.97 22.29
C THR A 185 8.65 0.42 22.46
N LYS A 186 9.71 0.50 23.26
CA LYS A 186 10.39 1.76 23.56
C LYS A 186 11.85 1.68 23.13
N PHE A 187 12.25 2.61 22.24
CA PHE A 187 13.64 2.86 21.83
C PHE A 187 14.45 1.59 21.52
N SER A 188 13.82 0.62 20.88
CA SER A 188 14.51 -0.60 20.48
C SER A 188 15.23 -0.41 19.14
N ARG A 189 16.38 -1.05 19.02
CA ARG A 189 17.18 -1.01 17.80
C ARG A 189 16.58 -1.95 16.74
N SER A 190 16.47 -1.46 15.47
CA SER A 190 16.17 -2.29 14.32
C SER A 190 17.42 -2.97 13.75
N ASN A 191 17.21 -3.89 12.79
CA ASN A 191 18.31 -4.55 12.08
C ASN A 191 19.19 -3.55 11.28
N GLN A 192 18.62 -2.45 10.81
CA GLN A 192 19.35 -1.36 10.14
C GLN A 192 19.86 -0.29 11.09
N SER A 193 19.90 -0.56 12.40
CA SER A 193 20.34 0.38 13.44
C SER A 193 19.45 1.64 13.58
N ASN A 194 18.21 1.60 13.08
CA ASN A 194 17.20 2.60 13.33
C ASN A 194 16.51 2.38 14.68
N CYS A 195 15.76 3.36 15.14
CA CYS A 195 15.04 3.32 16.41
C CYS A 195 13.57 2.99 16.22
N TYR A 196 13.11 1.91 16.85
CA TYR A 196 11.68 1.61 17.01
C TYR A 196 11.18 2.19 18.33
N ASN A 197 10.22 3.09 18.26
CA ASN A 197 9.60 3.69 19.41
C ASN A 197 8.11 3.87 19.18
N GLN A 198 7.28 3.26 20.03
CA GLN A 198 5.83 3.41 19.97
C GLN A 198 5.37 4.47 20.98
N ARG A 199 4.43 5.31 20.57
CA ARG A 199 3.88 6.40 21.40
C ARG A 199 2.37 6.28 21.48
N PRO A 200 1.78 6.30 22.70
CA PRO A 200 0.33 6.30 22.86
C PRO A 200 -0.27 7.58 22.27
N ILE A 201 -1.41 7.45 21.61
CA ILE A 201 -2.21 8.57 21.08
C ILE A 201 -3.55 8.70 21.78
N VAL A 202 -3.90 7.72 22.64
CA VAL A 202 -5.14 7.71 23.41
C VAL A 202 -4.89 8.13 24.86
N PHE A 203 -5.89 8.76 25.47
CA PHE A 203 -5.84 9.25 26.84
C PHE A 203 -6.67 8.36 27.77
N LYS A 204 -6.42 8.51 29.08
CA LYS A 204 -7.22 7.86 30.10
C LYS A 204 -8.68 8.30 30.00
N ASP A 205 -9.60 7.38 30.24
CA ASP A 205 -11.06 7.54 30.18
C ASP A 205 -11.62 7.80 28.77
N GLU A 206 -10.79 7.69 27.72
CA GLU A 206 -11.21 7.77 26.32
C GLU A 206 -11.86 6.46 25.88
N ARG A 207 -12.99 6.55 25.15
CA ARG A 207 -13.62 5.39 24.52
C ARG A 207 -12.92 5.05 23.21
N VAL A 208 -12.64 3.77 23.01
CA VAL A 208 -11.98 3.23 21.81
C VAL A 208 -12.84 2.13 21.21
N GLU A 209 -12.80 2.02 19.90
CA GLU A 209 -13.48 0.99 19.13
C GLU A 209 -12.50 -0.14 18.74
N ALA A 210 -13.04 -1.32 18.45
CA ALA A 210 -12.23 -2.41 17.90
C ALA A 210 -11.65 -1.98 16.54
N GLY A 211 -10.34 -2.19 16.35
CA GLY A 211 -9.63 -1.75 15.15
C GLY A 211 -9.09 -0.31 15.21
N GLN A 212 -9.39 0.47 16.25
CA GLN A 212 -8.85 1.81 16.42
C GLN A 212 -7.37 1.77 16.81
N VAL A 213 -6.57 2.69 16.25
CA VAL A 213 -5.15 2.82 16.61
C VAL A 213 -5.01 3.43 17.99
N LEU A 214 -4.28 2.76 18.87
CA LEU A 214 -4.02 3.17 20.27
C LEU A 214 -2.66 3.84 20.44
N ALA A 215 -1.68 3.42 19.65
CA ALA A 215 -0.34 3.98 19.68
C ALA A 215 0.29 4.01 18.31
N ASP A 216 0.95 5.12 17.98
CA ASP A 216 1.74 5.27 16.77
C ASP A 216 3.07 4.53 16.89
N GLY A 217 3.49 3.92 15.79
CA GLY A 217 4.81 3.31 15.63
C GLY A 217 5.85 4.27 15.05
N PRO A 218 7.01 3.75 14.66
CA PRO A 218 8.02 4.53 13.94
C PRO A 218 7.46 5.01 12.59
N SER A 219 7.79 6.24 12.20
CA SER A 219 7.34 6.86 10.93
C SER A 219 5.83 6.83 10.71
N THR A 220 5.05 6.97 11.77
CA THR A 220 3.59 7.08 11.71
C THR A 220 3.10 8.24 12.57
N LYS A 221 1.98 8.82 12.16
CA LYS A 221 1.26 9.87 12.91
C LYS A 221 -0.24 9.67 12.80
N ASN A 222 -0.91 9.53 13.94
CA ASN A 222 -2.36 9.27 14.02
C ASN A 222 -2.82 8.07 13.19
N GLY A 223 -2.01 7.03 13.11
CA GLY A 223 -2.30 5.83 12.33
C GLY A 223 -2.02 5.92 10.82
N GLU A 224 -1.46 7.03 10.34
CA GLU A 224 -1.02 7.19 8.95
C GLU A 224 0.50 7.09 8.82
N ILE A 225 0.99 6.65 7.67
CA ILE A 225 2.41 6.68 7.33
C ILE A 225 2.88 8.14 7.25
N ALA A 226 3.90 8.47 8.01
CA ALA A 226 4.54 9.79 8.07
C ALA A 226 6.05 9.61 8.02
N LEU A 227 6.61 9.60 6.80
CA LEU A 227 8.02 9.29 6.58
C LEU A 227 8.95 10.48 6.82
N GLY A 228 8.43 11.69 6.99
CA GLY A 228 9.23 12.89 7.11
C GLY A 228 8.46 14.09 7.61
N LYS A 229 8.80 15.25 7.07
CA LYS A 229 8.25 16.58 7.37
C LYS A 229 7.67 17.21 6.11
N ASN A 230 6.82 18.21 6.28
CA ASN A 230 6.29 19.04 5.19
C ASN A 230 7.02 20.41 5.16
N PRO A 231 8.21 20.52 4.55
CA PRO A 231 8.95 21.77 4.49
C PRO A 231 8.39 22.71 3.43
N LEU A 232 8.55 24.01 3.63
CA LEU A 232 8.34 25.00 2.59
C LEU A 232 9.53 24.99 1.63
N ILE A 233 9.28 24.77 0.34
CA ILE A 233 10.31 24.63 -0.70
C ILE A 233 10.26 25.84 -1.63
N GLY A 234 11.41 26.46 -1.87
CA GLY A 234 11.61 27.48 -2.91
C GLY A 234 12.40 26.90 -4.08
N PHE A 235 11.87 27.03 -5.30
CA PHE A 235 12.54 26.61 -6.53
C PHE A 235 13.26 27.82 -7.15
N MET A 236 14.55 27.93 -6.88
CA MET A 236 15.39 29.02 -7.39
C MET A 236 16.86 28.61 -7.40
N THR A 237 17.69 29.32 -8.15
CA THR A 237 19.15 29.24 -8.02
C THR A 237 19.61 30.03 -6.79
N TRP A 238 20.52 29.47 -6.00
CA TRP A 238 21.06 30.11 -4.81
C TRP A 238 22.60 30.08 -4.85
N GLU A 239 23.21 31.11 -5.40
CA GLU A 239 24.68 31.31 -5.43
C GLU A 239 25.48 30.08 -5.90
N GLY A 240 24.87 29.23 -6.71
CA GLY A 240 25.47 27.97 -7.21
C GLY A 240 25.51 26.80 -6.22
N TYR A 241 25.11 27.00 -4.94
CA TYR A 241 25.16 25.93 -3.94
C TYR A 241 24.10 24.84 -4.14
N ASN A 242 23.12 25.04 -5.00
CA ASN A 242 22.12 24.06 -5.40
C ASN A 242 22.24 23.63 -6.87
N TYR A 243 23.48 23.58 -7.38
CA TYR A 243 23.80 23.15 -8.73
C TYR A 243 23.47 21.64 -8.91
N GLU A 244 22.87 21.30 -10.05
CA GLU A 244 22.40 19.95 -10.38
C GLU A 244 21.40 19.40 -9.33
N ASP A 245 21.70 18.28 -8.68
CA ASP A 245 20.85 17.61 -7.68
C ASP A 245 21.11 18.08 -6.24
N ALA A 246 21.95 19.11 -6.06
CA ALA A 246 22.22 19.66 -4.74
C ALA A 246 21.03 20.46 -4.21
N VAL A 247 20.77 20.37 -2.92
CA VAL A 247 19.72 21.12 -2.21
C VAL A 247 20.30 21.86 -1.02
N LEU A 248 19.72 23.00 -0.71
CA LEU A 248 20.00 23.75 0.51
C LEU A 248 18.89 23.48 1.52
N LEU A 249 19.28 23.23 2.75
CA LEU A 249 18.37 23.03 3.86
C LEU A 249 18.57 24.12 4.91
N SER A 250 17.49 24.53 5.57
CA SER A 250 17.62 25.39 6.74
C SER A 250 18.18 24.59 7.92
N GLU A 251 18.95 25.27 8.79
CA GLU A 251 19.50 24.65 10.00
C GLU A 251 18.40 24.07 10.91
N ARG A 252 17.27 24.75 11.00
CA ARG A 252 16.10 24.26 11.73
C ARG A 252 15.63 22.88 11.25
N LEU A 253 15.55 22.66 9.93
CA LEU A 253 15.13 21.36 9.38
C LEU A 253 16.16 20.26 9.65
N VAL A 254 17.44 20.62 9.70
CA VAL A 254 18.53 19.68 10.03
C VAL A 254 18.49 19.26 11.50
N GLN A 255 18.06 20.15 12.41
CA GLN A 255 17.98 19.88 13.85
C GLN A 255 16.73 19.12 14.26
N GLU A 256 15.63 19.22 13.52
CA GLU A 256 14.37 18.51 13.75
C GLU A 256 14.39 17.07 13.19
#